data_f8aa24f2c4da867e4b6f33f35481215f
#
_entry.id   f8aa24f2c4da867e4b6f33f35481215f
#
_cell.length_a   1.000
_cell.length_b   1.000
_cell.length_c   1.000
_cell.angle_alpha   90.00
_cell.angle_beta   90.00
_cell.angle_gamma   90.00
#
_symmetry.space_group_name_H-M   'P 1'
#
loop_
_entity.id
_entity.type
_entity.pdbx_description
1 polymer ?
#
loop_
_entity_poly.entity_id
_entity_poly.type
_entity_poly.pdbx_seq_one_letter_code
_entity_poly.pdbx_strand_id
1 'polypeptide(L)'
;CHLELSHMKGHIPKNTGLVDFVLKVVNERHYSEAEILAAIEAAETEMKQNGIVAVGDICNNALTIPQKMKGRLRYYNFIEASGFPPAVAAVRFKRASDIYDMYAVFMSSNAIVPHAPYSVSPELFRRINAFPSSRVLSIHNQETSAEDELFETGAGDLTRLYERMNIDISFFQPS
;
A
#
# COMPACT_ATOMS: atom_id res chain seq x y z
N CYS A 1 8.85 -1.86 2.01
CA CYS A 1 8.63 -0.72 2.92
C CYS A 1 7.58 0.22 2.32
N HIS A 2 7.14 1.20 3.08
CA HIS A 2 6.31 2.32 2.63
C HIS A 2 7.08 3.62 2.88
N LEU A 3 8.02 3.96 1.99
CA LEU A 3 8.87 5.12 2.16
C LEU A 3 8.06 6.42 2.26
N GLU A 4 6.94 6.51 1.55
CA GLU A 4 6.01 7.65 1.58
C GLU A 4 5.37 7.90 2.96
N LEU A 5 5.35 6.89 3.85
CA LEU A 5 4.81 6.97 5.20
C LEU A 5 5.87 7.23 6.27
N SER A 6 7.09 7.55 5.90
CA SER A 6 8.21 7.76 6.85
C SER A 6 7.92 8.85 7.89
N HIS A 7 7.08 9.84 7.54
CA HIS A 7 6.63 10.89 8.46
C HIS A 7 5.76 10.37 9.61
N MET A 8 5.19 9.16 9.48
CA MET A 8 4.41 8.51 10.54
C MET A 8 5.28 7.82 11.60
N LYS A 9 6.61 7.81 11.44
CA LYS A 9 7.53 7.17 12.40
C LYS A 9 7.33 7.75 13.81
N GLY A 10 6.96 6.88 14.76
CA GLY A 10 6.75 7.25 16.16
C GLY A 10 5.37 7.85 16.51
N HIS A 11 4.50 8.11 15.52
CA HIS A 11 3.14 8.61 15.77
C HIS A 11 2.17 7.50 16.15
N ILE A 12 2.39 6.29 15.64
CA ILE A 12 1.51 5.16 15.93
C ILE A 12 2.12 4.33 17.05
N PRO A 13 1.41 4.10 18.17
CA PRO A 13 1.90 3.23 19.24
C PRO A 13 2.14 1.81 18.72
N LYS A 14 3.10 1.12 19.32
CA LYS A 14 3.36 -0.29 19.02
C LYS A 14 2.23 -1.17 19.55
N ASN A 15 1.97 -2.30 18.89
CA ASN A 15 1.01 -3.33 19.33
C ASN A 15 -0.45 -2.85 19.41
N THR A 16 -0.88 -1.97 18.52
CA THR A 16 -2.25 -1.48 18.46
C THR A 16 -3.23 -2.41 17.75
N GLY A 17 -2.74 -3.47 17.10
CA GLY A 17 -3.53 -4.31 16.18
C GLY A 17 -3.65 -3.69 14.79
N LEU A 18 -3.96 -4.55 13.80
CA LEU A 18 -3.98 -4.16 12.38
C LEU A 18 -5.01 -3.08 12.09
N VAL A 19 -6.24 -3.25 12.58
CA VAL A 19 -7.35 -2.34 12.30
C VAL A 19 -7.07 -0.93 12.83
N ASP A 20 -6.64 -0.81 14.09
CA ASP A 20 -6.34 0.50 14.68
C ASP A 20 -5.11 1.14 14.02
N PHE A 21 -4.13 0.34 13.62
CA PHE A 21 -2.98 0.80 12.83
C PHE A 21 -3.44 1.38 11.49
N VAL A 22 -4.24 0.64 10.72
CA VAL A 22 -4.71 1.09 9.39
C VAL A 22 -5.58 2.35 9.52
N LEU A 23 -6.50 2.38 10.49
CA LEU A 23 -7.35 3.56 10.73
C LEU A 23 -6.53 4.81 11.07
N LYS A 24 -5.47 4.67 11.87
CA LYS A 24 -4.56 5.77 12.17
C LYS A 24 -3.80 6.23 10.94
N VAL A 25 -3.21 5.31 10.16
CA VAL A 25 -2.52 5.65 8.91
C VAL A 25 -3.45 6.41 7.96
N VAL A 26 -4.71 6.00 7.83
CA VAL A 26 -5.66 6.65 6.91
C VAL A 26 -6.08 8.02 7.42
N ASN A 27 -6.30 8.19 8.71
CA ASN A 27 -6.90 9.40 9.29
C ASN A 27 -5.87 10.44 9.74
N GLU A 28 -4.66 10.05 10.12
CA GLU A 28 -3.67 10.93 10.77
C GLU A 28 -2.47 11.30 9.88
N ARG A 29 -2.45 10.90 8.60
CA ARG A 29 -1.35 11.18 7.66
C ARG A 29 -1.37 12.60 7.04
N HIS A 30 -2.01 13.56 7.69
CA HIS A 30 -2.16 14.93 7.20
C HIS A 30 -0.99 15.81 7.64
N TYR A 31 0.11 15.71 6.89
CA TYR A 31 1.30 16.54 7.04
C TYR A 31 1.49 17.41 5.81
N SER A 32 2.22 18.50 5.93
CA SER A 32 2.61 19.26 4.77
C SER A 32 3.52 18.44 3.85
N GLU A 33 3.48 18.72 2.55
CA GLU A 33 4.34 18.03 1.59
C GLU A 33 5.82 18.17 1.96
N ALA A 34 6.22 19.34 2.46
CA ALA A 34 7.59 19.58 2.90
C ALA A 34 8.02 18.65 4.05
N GLU A 35 7.15 18.41 5.04
CA GLU A 35 7.42 17.47 6.13
C GLU A 35 7.53 16.04 5.62
N ILE A 36 6.63 15.63 4.72
CA ILE A 36 6.65 14.30 4.11
C ILE A 36 7.97 14.09 3.34
N LEU A 37 8.36 15.04 2.48
CA LEU A 37 9.59 14.95 1.70
C LEU A 37 10.84 14.93 2.57
N ALA A 38 10.88 15.72 3.64
CA ALA A 38 11.99 15.71 4.60
C ALA A 38 12.09 14.35 5.32
N ALA A 39 10.96 13.76 5.72
CA ALA A 39 10.93 12.44 6.36
C ALA A 39 11.37 11.33 5.40
N ILE A 40 10.99 11.40 4.12
CA ILE A 40 11.43 10.47 3.06
C ILE A 40 12.96 10.52 2.91
N GLU A 41 13.54 11.72 2.84
CA GLU A 41 15.00 11.88 2.73
C GLU A 41 15.75 11.36 3.96
N ALA A 42 15.22 11.65 5.16
CA ALA A 42 15.79 11.17 6.40
C ALA A 42 15.75 9.63 6.49
N ALA A 43 14.63 9.01 6.13
CA ALA A 43 14.47 7.56 6.13
C ALA A 43 15.41 6.87 5.13
N GLU A 44 15.53 7.38 3.90
CA GLU A 44 16.49 6.83 2.94
C GLU A 44 17.94 6.98 3.42
N THR A 45 18.27 8.10 4.06
CA THR A 45 19.61 8.32 4.63
C THR A 45 19.89 7.30 5.73
N GLU A 46 18.94 7.05 6.63
CA GLU A 46 19.06 6.01 7.68
C GLU A 46 19.23 4.62 7.06
N MET A 47 18.43 4.26 6.03
CA MET A 47 18.59 2.99 5.32
C MET A 47 20.00 2.81 4.77
N LYS A 48 20.52 3.84 4.10
CA LYS A 48 21.87 3.81 3.54
C LYS A 48 22.95 3.67 4.60
N GLN A 49 22.84 4.40 5.72
CA GLN A 49 23.76 4.30 6.84
C GLN A 49 23.77 2.89 7.46
N ASN A 50 22.63 2.21 7.43
CA ASN A 50 22.48 0.82 7.89
C ASN A 50 22.91 -0.22 6.83
N GLY A 51 23.53 0.20 5.72
CA GLY A 51 24.07 -0.70 4.70
C GLY A 51 23.05 -1.25 3.71
N ILE A 52 21.80 -0.74 3.67
CA ILE A 52 20.79 -1.11 2.69
C ILE A 52 21.22 -0.55 1.34
N VAL A 53 21.18 -1.39 0.30
CA VAL A 53 21.55 -1.02 -1.08
C VAL A 53 20.40 -1.12 -2.07
N ALA A 54 19.34 -1.87 -1.73
CA ALA A 54 18.16 -2.04 -2.56
C ALA A 54 16.90 -2.16 -1.70
N VAL A 55 15.79 -1.65 -2.21
CA VAL A 55 14.51 -1.57 -1.49
C VAL A 55 13.36 -1.95 -2.42
N GLY A 56 12.50 -2.89 -1.96
CA GLY A 56 11.16 -3.03 -2.47
C GLY A 56 10.26 -2.01 -1.75
N ASP A 57 9.76 -1.03 -2.47
CA ASP A 57 8.97 0.05 -1.89
C ASP A 57 7.52 0.03 -2.38
N ILE A 58 6.59 0.05 -1.43
CA ILE A 58 5.16 0.14 -1.71
C ILE A 58 4.78 1.60 -1.92
N CYS A 59 4.09 1.89 -3.02
CA CYS A 59 3.82 3.25 -3.47
C CYS A 59 2.32 3.45 -3.70
N ASN A 60 1.72 4.37 -2.96
CA ASN A 60 0.33 4.79 -3.12
C ASN A 60 0.19 6.22 -3.70
N ASN A 61 1.32 6.88 -3.92
CA ASN A 61 1.43 8.20 -4.53
C ASN A 61 2.83 8.40 -5.17
N ALA A 62 3.07 9.57 -5.75
CA ALA A 62 4.31 9.89 -6.47
C ALA A 62 5.36 10.65 -5.63
N LEU A 63 5.11 10.89 -4.34
CA LEU A 63 5.97 11.78 -3.51
C LEU A 63 7.39 11.25 -3.31
N THR A 64 7.61 9.94 -3.47
CA THR A 64 8.96 9.35 -3.32
C THR A 64 9.81 9.46 -4.59
N ILE A 65 9.22 9.80 -5.76
CA ILE A 65 9.94 9.89 -7.04
C ILE A 65 11.16 10.83 -6.96
N PRO A 66 11.03 12.08 -6.47
CA PRO A 66 12.19 12.99 -6.42
C PRO A 66 13.36 12.45 -5.60
N GLN A 67 13.06 11.76 -4.49
CA GLN A 67 14.11 11.15 -3.67
C GLN A 67 14.78 9.97 -4.37
N LYS A 68 14.00 9.09 -4.99
CA LYS A 68 14.49 7.92 -5.71
C LYS A 68 15.36 8.30 -6.92
N MET A 69 15.01 9.39 -7.59
CA MET A 69 15.80 9.95 -8.70
C MET A 69 17.22 10.39 -8.30
N LYS A 70 17.49 10.62 -7.01
CA LYS A 70 18.84 10.91 -6.52
C LYS A 70 19.78 9.68 -6.67
N GLY A 71 19.25 8.49 -6.95
CA GLY A 71 20.00 7.27 -7.27
C GLY A 71 20.86 6.73 -6.12
N ARG A 72 20.51 7.03 -4.88
CA ARG A 72 21.28 6.64 -3.69
C ARG A 72 21.09 5.16 -3.33
N LEU A 73 19.90 4.60 -3.61
CA LEU A 73 19.53 3.20 -3.44
C LEU A 73 18.89 2.69 -4.74
N ARG A 74 18.87 1.37 -4.92
CA ARG A 74 18.11 0.74 -5.99
C ARG A 74 16.69 0.47 -5.50
N TYR A 75 15.68 0.85 -6.30
CA TYR A 75 14.28 0.67 -5.97
C TYR A 75 13.59 -0.25 -6.95
N TYR A 76 12.75 -1.14 -6.40
CA TYR A 76 11.68 -1.78 -7.11
C TYR A 76 10.37 -1.22 -6.55
N ASN A 77 9.57 -0.58 -7.40
CA ASN A 77 8.37 0.14 -6.99
C ASN A 77 7.14 -0.75 -7.17
N PHE A 78 6.48 -1.06 -6.07
CA PHE A 78 5.22 -1.77 -6.03
C PHE A 78 4.09 -0.74 -5.87
N ILE A 79 3.46 -0.37 -7.00
CA ILE A 79 2.34 0.57 -7.00
C ILE A 79 1.10 -0.21 -6.55
N GLU A 80 0.62 0.13 -5.38
CA GLU A 80 -0.38 -0.63 -4.67
C GLU A 80 -1.80 -0.24 -5.10
N ALA A 81 -2.63 -1.23 -5.40
CA ALA A 81 -4.04 -1.07 -5.68
C ALA A 81 -4.90 -1.73 -4.59
N SER A 82 -5.85 -0.97 -4.04
CA SER A 82 -6.83 -1.43 -3.06
C SER A 82 -8.24 -1.03 -3.47
N GLY A 83 -9.21 -1.92 -3.23
CA GLY A 83 -10.61 -1.72 -3.56
C GLY A 83 -11.38 -3.03 -3.33
N PHE A 84 -11.95 -3.20 -2.12
CA PHE A 84 -12.64 -4.43 -1.73
C PHE A 84 -14.00 -4.59 -2.44
N PRO A 85 -14.88 -3.57 -2.52
CA PRO A 85 -16.11 -3.70 -3.30
C PRO A 85 -15.80 -3.85 -4.79
N PRO A 86 -16.37 -4.86 -5.50
CA PRO A 86 -16.13 -5.06 -6.93
C PRO A 86 -16.48 -3.84 -7.79
N ALA A 87 -17.48 -3.08 -7.39
CA ALA A 87 -17.95 -1.89 -8.10
C ALA A 87 -16.89 -0.78 -8.25
N VAL A 88 -15.92 -0.72 -7.34
CA VAL A 88 -14.84 0.29 -7.38
C VAL A 88 -13.60 -0.17 -8.13
N ALA A 89 -13.54 -1.43 -8.55
CA ALA A 89 -12.33 -2.03 -9.13
C ALA A 89 -11.75 -1.23 -10.30
N ALA A 90 -12.59 -0.76 -11.22
CA ALA A 90 -12.16 -0.02 -12.39
C ALA A 90 -11.51 1.32 -12.02
N VAL A 91 -12.13 2.09 -11.13
CA VAL A 91 -11.60 3.40 -10.71
C VAL A 91 -10.34 3.24 -9.85
N ARG A 92 -10.27 2.21 -9.02
CA ARG A 92 -9.09 1.92 -8.20
C ARG A 92 -7.92 1.46 -9.06
N PHE A 93 -8.17 0.61 -10.04
CA PHE A 93 -7.15 0.21 -11.00
C PHE A 93 -6.64 1.39 -11.83
N LYS A 94 -7.55 2.25 -12.32
CA LYS A 94 -7.17 3.47 -13.07
C LYS A 94 -6.23 4.35 -12.26
N ARG A 95 -6.55 4.58 -10.98
CA ARG A 95 -5.68 5.35 -10.07
C ARG A 95 -4.29 4.73 -9.95
N ALA A 96 -4.20 3.41 -9.75
CA ALA A 96 -2.91 2.73 -9.68
C ALA A 96 -2.13 2.83 -11.00
N SER A 97 -2.82 2.70 -12.14
CA SER A 97 -2.23 2.87 -13.47
C SER A 97 -1.68 4.29 -13.67
N ASP A 98 -2.42 5.32 -13.25
CA ASP A 98 -1.94 6.72 -13.36
C ASP A 98 -0.65 6.95 -12.53
N ILE A 99 -0.59 6.38 -11.32
CA ILE A 99 0.62 6.43 -10.50
C ILE A 99 1.75 5.63 -11.17
N TYR A 100 1.46 4.45 -11.70
CA TYR A 100 2.45 3.64 -12.43
C TYR A 100 3.06 4.44 -13.60
N ASP A 101 2.25 5.12 -14.38
CA ASP A 101 2.70 5.93 -15.51
C ASP A 101 3.64 7.06 -15.05
N MET A 102 3.36 7.69 -13.90
CA MET A 102 4.26 8.69 -13.31
C MET A 102 5.63 8.09 -12.96
N TYR A 103 5.66 6.89 -12.37
CA TYR A 103 6.92 6.19 -12.07
C TYR A 103 7.64 5.74 -13.35
N ALA A 104 6.90 5.25 -14.34
CA ALA A 104 7.45 4.71 -15.58
C ALA A 104 8.22 5.75 -16.42
N VAL A 105 7.92 7.04 -16.24
CA VAL A 105 8.69 8.12 -16.87
C VAL A 105 10.16 8.14 -16.41
N PHE A 106 10.41 7.77 -15.15
CA PHE A 106 11.72 7.93 -14.52
C PHE A 106 12.39 6.60 -14.15
N MET A 107 11.63 5.53 -14.03
CA MET A 107 12.09 4.25 -13.47
C MET A 107 11.50 3.08 -14.25
N SER A 108 12.30 2.04 -14.46
CA SER A 108 11.89 0.83 -15.20
C SER A 108 11.45 -0.34 -14.33
N SER A 109 11.76 -0.28 -13.02
CA SER A 109 11.48 -1.36 -12.08
C SER A 109 10.18 -1.08 -11.31
N ASN A 110 9.04 -1.21 -11.99
CA ASN A 110 7.72 -0.90 -11.44
C ASN A 110 6.75 -2.05 -11.68
N ALA A 111 5.83 -2.26 -10.74
CA ALA A 111 4.68 -3.16 -10.89
C ALA A 111 3.42 -2.58 -10.25
N ILE A 112 2.25 -2.83 -10.82
CA ILE A 112 0.99 -2.67 -10.10
C ILE A 112 0.73 -3.95 -9.33
N VAL A 113 0.47 -3.82 -8.02
CA VAL A 113 0.32 -4.95 -7.09
C VAL A 113 -0.96 -4.83 -6.27
N PRO A 114 -1.56 -5.96 -5.85
CA PRO A 114 -2.65 -5.94 -4.89
C PRO A 114 -2.13 -5.57 -3.49
N HIS A 115 -2.94 -4.81 -2.73
CA HIS A 115 -2.62 -4.47 -1.34
C HIS A 115 -2.67 -5.72 -0.45
N ALA A 116 -3.86 -6.22 -0.17
CA ALA A 116 -4.08 -7.39 0.70
C ALA A 116 -5.37 -8.12 0.32
N PRO A 117 -5.54 -9.42 0.65
CA PRO A 117 -6.76 -10.16 0.34
C PRO A 117 -8.02 -9.47 0.88
N TYR A 118 -7.97 -8.94 2.10
CA TYR A 118 -9.10 -8.24 2.74
C TYR A 118 -9.40 -6.85 2.16
N SER A 119 -8.65 -6.39 1.18
CA SER A 119 -8.82 -5.05 0.61
C SER A 119 -8.87 -5.02 -0.92
N VAL A 120 -8.85 -6.17 -1.58
CA VAL A 120 -8.82 -6.26 -3.05
C VAL A 120 -9.87 -7.24 -3.53
N SER A 121 -10.81 -6.76 -4.38
CA SER A 121 -11.83 -7.62 -4.98
C SER A 121 -11.25 -8.56 -6.04
N PRO A 122 -11.90 -9.70 -6.33
CA PRO A 122 -11.53 -10.58 -7.44
C PRO A 122 -11.47 -9.84 -8.78
N GLU A 123 -12.36 -8.86 -9.00
CA GLU A 123 -12.34 -8.01 -10.20
C GLU A 123 -11.07 -7.17 -10.28
N LEU A 124 -10.65 -6.57 -9.16
CA LEU A 124 -9.42 -5.78 -9.12
C LEU A 124 -8.19 -6.67 -9.33
N PHE A 125 -8.15 -7.86 -8.73
CA PHE A 125 -7.10 -8.85 -8.98
C PHE A 125 -7.00 -9.22 -10.47
N ARG A 126 -8.12 -9.46 -11.16
CA ARG A 126 -8.11 -9.76 -12.61
C ARG A 126 -7.52 -8.62 -13.44
N ARG A 127 -7.82 -7.37 -13.09
CA ARG A 127 -7.26 -6.19 -13.77
C ARG A 127 -5.76 -6.06 -13.54
N ILE A 128 -5.30 -6.28 -12.31
CA ILE A 128 -3.87 -6.28 -11.99
C ILE A 128 -3.14 -7.36 -12.78
N ASN A 129 -3.66 -8.59 -12.80
CA ASN A 129 -3.06 -9.69 -13.52
C ASN A 129 -3.03 -9.50 -15.05
N ALA A 130 -4.00 -8.78 -15.60
CA ALA A 130 -4.06 -8.47 -17.03
C ALA A 130 -3.12 -7.32 -17.44
N PHE A 131 -2.59 -6.55 -16.48
CA PHE A 131 -1.72 -5.43 -16.77
C PHE A 131 -0.30 -5.92 -17.12
N PRO A 132 0.27 -5.50 -18.25
CA PRO A 132 1.57 -5.97 -18.72
C PRO A 132 2.73 -5.28 -17.97
N SER A 133 2.67 -5.21 -16.67
CA SER A 133 3.77 -4.74 -15.85
C SER A 133 4.67 -5.91 -15.46
N SER A 134 5.58 -5.71 -14.64
CA SER A 134 6.68 -6.53 -14.27
C SER A 134 6.34 -7.99 -13.84
N ARG A 135 7.41 -8.77 -13.71
CA ARG A 135 7.36 -10.17 -13.30
C ARG A 135 7.38 -10.38 -11.80
N VAL A 136 7.66 -9.34 -11.00
CA VAL A 136 7.72 -9.41 -9.54
C VAL A 136 6.49 -8.74 -8.96
N LEU A 137 5.72 -9.49 -8.19
CA LEU A 137 4.53 -9.03 -7.49
C LEU A 137 4.75 -9.10 -5.98
N SER A 138 4.00 -8.32 -5.24
CA SER A 138 3.96 -8.30 -3.78
C SER A 138 2.53 -8.19 -3.32
N ILE A 139 2.22 -8.74 -2.17
CA ILE A 139 0.94 -8.63 -1.49
C ILE A 139 1.17 -8.75 0.02
N HIS A 140 0.47 -7.94 0.81
CA HIS A 140 0.32 -8.18 2.23
C HIS A 140 -0.63 -9.36 2.42
N ASN A 141 -0.23 -10.38 3.16
CA ASN A 141 -1.02 -11.59 3.32
C ASN A 141 -0.74 -12.24 4.67
N GLN A 142 -1.79 -12.66 5.36
CA GLN A 142 -1.71 -13.33 6.66
C GLN A 142 -0.93 -12.52 7.71
N GLU A 143 -1.19 -11.20 7.76
CA GLU A 143 -0.53 -10.29 8.69
C GLU A 143 -0.99 -10.53 10.14
N THR A 144 -2.25 -10.92 10.32
CA THR A 144 -2.86 -11.17 11.62
C THR A 144 -3.93 -12.25 11.53
N SER A 145 -4.26 -12.87 12.67
CA SER A 145 -5.37 -13.84 12.79
C SER A 145 -6.75 -13.25 12.42
N ALA A 146 -6.88 -11.92 12.40
CA ALA A 146 -8.12 -11.27 11.97
C ALA A 146 -8.41 -11.48 10.47
N GLU A 147 -7.38 -11.73 9.65
CA GLU A 147 -7.58 -12.12 8.25
C GLU A 147 -8.20 -13.50 8.15
N ASP A 148 -7.65 -14.48 8.87
CA ASP A 148 -8.17 -15.84 8.88
C ASP A 148 -9.62 -15.84 9.38
N GLU A 149 -9.91 -15.13 10.48
CA GLU A 149 -11.27 -15.01 11.03
C GLU A 149 -12.25 -14.42 10.01
N LEU A 150 -11.86 -13.35 9.29
CA LEU A 150 -12.69 -12.77 8.25
C LEU A 150 -13.02 -13.78 7.15
N PHE A 151 -12.01 -14.49 6.64
CA PHE A 151 -12.20 -15.39 5.51
C PHE A 151 -12.93 -16.68 5.90
N GLU A 152 -12.74 -17.17 7.11
CA GLU A 152 -13.42 -18.38 7.61
C GLU A 152 -14.87 -18.12 8.03
N THR A 153 -15.14 -16.95 8.62
CA THR A 153 -16.42 -16.70 9.30
C THR A 153 -17.22 -15.51 8.75
N GLY A 154 -16.60 -14.63 7.99
CA GLY A 154 -17.18 -13.36 7.57
C GLY A 154 -17.31 -12.34 8.70
N ALA A 155 -16.66 -12.56 9.84
CA ALA A 155 -16.73 -11.73 11.04
C ALA A 155 -15.32 -11.32 11.52
N GLY A 156 -15.24 -10.82 12.75
CA GLY A 156 -13.97 -10.47 13.40
C GLY A 156 -13.59 -8.99 13.29
N ASP A 157 -12.39 -8.66 13.75
CA ASP A 157 -11.96 -7.26 13.91
C ASP A 157 -11.90 -6.49 12.58
N LEU A 158 -11.64 -7.16 11.46
CA LEU A 158 -11.63 -6.52 10.14
C LEU A 158 -13.01 -5.99 9.71
N THR A 159 -14.11 -6.52 10.22
CA THR A 159 -15.44 -5.94 9.95
C THR A 159 -15.56 -4.53 10.50
N ARG A 160 -14.95 -4.24 11.66
CA ARG A 160 -14.86 -2.89 12.23
C ARG A 160 -14.13 -1.91 11.32
N LEU A 161 -13.11 -2.37 10.57
CA LEU A 161 -12.42 -1.53 9.58
C LEU A 161 -13.39 -1.10 8.48
N TYR A 162 -14.16 -2.04 7.93
CA TYR A 162 -15.12 -1.73 6.86
C TYR A 162 -16.23 -0.80 7.33
N GLU A 163 -16.78 -1.03 8.53
CA GLU A 163 -17.77 -0.14 9.16
C GLU A 163 -17.21 1.29 9.31
N ARG A 164 -16.01 1.43 9.86
CA ARG A 164 -15.36 2.74 10.06
C ARG A 164 -15.04 3.46 8.76
N MET A 165 -14.76 2.72 7.70
CA MET A 165 -14.48 3.26 6.37
C MET A 165 -15.75 3.38 5.50
N ASN A 166 -16.92 3.04 6.04
CA ASN A 166 -18.20 3.00 5.32
C ASN A 166 -18.12 2.16 4.04
N ILE A 167 -17.52 0.98 4.13
CA ILE A 167 -17.38 0.02 3.04
C ILE A 167 -18.46 -1.06 3.23
N ASP A 168 -19.35 -1.18 2.24
CA ASP A 168 -20.30 -2.29 2.19
C ASP A 168 -19.58 -3.58 1.81
N ILE A 169 -19.73 -4.62 2.63
CA ILE A 169 -19.17 -5.95 2.42
C ILE A 169 -20.26 -7.02 2.24
N SER A 170 -21.51 -6.63 2.01
CA SER A 170 -22.65 -7.55 1.84
C SER A 170 -22.48 -8.54 0.67
N PHE A 171 -21.60 -8.23 -0.27
CA PHE A 171 -21.23 -9.11 -1.40
C PHE A 171 -20.25 -10.21 -0.99
N PHE A 172 -19.55 -10.04 0.14
CA PHE A 172 -18.51 -10.98 0.57
C PHE A 172 -19.13 -12.23 1.16
N GLN A 173 -18.60 -13.40 0.76
CA GLN A 173 -18.95 -14.70 1.31
C GLN A 173 -17.68 -15.32 1.88
N PRO A 174 -17.67 -15.72 3.14
CA PRO A 174 -16.57 -16.49 3.72
C PRO A 174 -16.40 -17.83 2.99
N SER A 175 -15.20 -18.36 3.01
CA SER A 175 -14.80 -19.59 2.29
C SER A 175 -14.85 -20.83 3.19
#